data_74014345e9541953e90225ae800170f4
#
_entry.id   74014345e9541953e90225ae800170f4
#
_cell.length_a   1.000
_cell.length_b   1.000
_cell.length_c   1.000
_cell.angle_alpha   90.00
_cell.angle_beta   90.00
_cell.angle_gamma   90.00
#
_symmetry.space_group_name_H-M   'P 1'
#
loop_
_entity.id
_entity.type
_entity.pdbx_description
1 polymer ?
#
loop_
_entity_poly.entity_id
_entity_poly.type
_entity_poly.pdbx_seq_one_letter_code
_entity_poly.pdbx_strand_id
1 'polypeptide(L)'
;MVTKRRSSVPAPKTLMQAHELLSRMRPGRAASRETWLRYYRRSAAVYAEVAEIDRGHHHEALYWANRERAKANDLQAAITKNPDPPVGKTVKPPNGSVQPGQ
;
A
#
# COMPACT_ATOMS: atom_id res chain seq x y z
N MET A 1 -2.62 28.52 9.74
CA MET A 1 -2.50 28.18 9.48
C MET A 1 -2.48 27.51 8.94
N VAL A 2 -2.25 27.23 8.76
CA VAL A 2 -2.06 26.62 8.24
C VAL A 2 -2.04 25.78 7.87
N THR A 3 -1.94 25.43 7.89
CA THR A 3 -1.71 24.60 7.57
C THR A 3 -2.09 23.86 7.01
N LYS A 4 -2.34 23.55 6.79
CA LYS A 4 -2.59 22.78 6.28
C LYS A 4 -2.66 22.56 5.32
N ARG A 5 -2.33 22.56 4.86
CA ARG A 5 -2.33 22.30 4.01
C ARG A 5 -2.04 21.49 3.44
N ARG A 6 -1.68 21.08 3.70
CA ARG A 6 -1.29 20.16 3.25
C ARG A 6 -2.04 19.51 2.42
N SER A 7 -2.60 18.99 2.66
CA SER A 7 -3.24 18.28 1.83
C SER A 7 -4.32 18.99 1.25
N SER A 8 -4.27 19.29 0.10
CA SER A 8 -5.31 19.93 -0.54
C SER A 8 -6.38 18.98 -0.97
N VAL A 9 -6.18 17.68 -0.83
CA VAL A 9 -7.18 16.71 -1.21
C VAL A 9 -7.99 16.31 0.00
N PRO A 10 -9.30 16.53 0.00
CA PRO A 10 -10.10 16.13 1.15
C PRO A 10 -10.16 14.62 1.29
N ALA A 11 -10.37 14.15 2.49
CA ALA A 11 -10.54 12.73 2.74
C ALA A 11 -11.79 12.24 2.03
N PRO A 12 -11.77 11.04 1.45
CA PRO A 12 -12.93 10.51 0.77
C PRO A 12 -14.06 10.23 1.74
N LYS A 13 -15.28 10.49 1.33
CA LYS A 13 -16.45 10.23 2.14
C LYS A 13 -17.38 9.21 1.51
N THR A 14 -17.13 8.83 0.28
CA THR A 14 -17.93 7.82 -0.38
C THR A 14 -17.01 6.75 -0.94
N LEU A 15 -17.59 5.59 -1.19
CA LEU A 15 -16.83 4.49 -1.78
C LEU A 15 -16.23 4.89 -3.12
N MET A 16 -17.01 5.60 -3.94
CA MET A 16 -16.51 6.03 -5.24
C MET A 16 -15.32 6.97 -5.09
N GLN A 17 -15.40 7.90 -4.15
CA GLN A 17 -14.28 8.81 -3.91
C GLN A 17 -13.05 8.07 -3.43
N ALA A 18 -13.25 7.03 -2.62
CA ALA A 18 -12.14 6.22 -2.16
C ALA A 18 -11.46 5.51 -3.33
N HIS A 19 -12.25 4.89 -4.21
CA HIS A 19 -11.69 4.25 -5.40
C HIS A 19 -10.91 5.24 -6.25
N GLU A 20 -11.45 6.41 -6.42
CA GLU A 20 -10.82 7.44 -7.24
C GLU A 20 -9.50 7.89 -6.65
N LEU A 21 -9.51 8.18 -5.36
CA LEU A 21 -8.30 8.62 -4.68
C LEU A 21 -7.22 7.56 -4.75
N LEU A 22 -7.59 6.32 -4.42
CA LEU A 22 -6.60 5.25 -4.34
C LEU A 22 -6.08 4.86 -5.72
N SER A 23 -6.90 5.01 -6.76
CA SER A 23 -6.41 4.81 -8.11
C SER A 23 -5.29 5.77 -8.46
N ARG A 24 -5.45 7.01 -8.04
CA ARG A 24 -4.44 8.02 -8.31
C ARG A 24 -3.17 7.81 -7.51
N MET A 25 -3.31 7.20 -6.33
CA MET A 25 -2.15 6.98 -5.46
C MET A 25 -1.44 5.66 -5.72
N ARG A 26 -1.98 4.86 -6.61
CA ARG A 26 -1.44 3.53 -6.86
C ARG A 26 0.00 3.61 -7.33
N PRO A 27 0.93 2.87 -6.69
CA PRO A 27 2.33 2.91 -7.11
C PRO A 27 2.51 2.31 -8.50
N GLY A 28 3.61 2.66 -9.14
CA GLY A 28 3.94 2.07 -10.42
C GLY A 28 4.46 0.66 -10.26
N ARG A 29 4.56 -0.06 -11.39
CA ARG A 29 5.03 -1.43 -11.37
C ARG A 29 6.42 -1.57 -10.82
N ALA A 30 7.26 -0.57 -11.02
CA ALA A 30 8.64 -0.64 -10.57
C ALA A 30 8.81 -0.22 -9.12
N ALA A 31 7.75 0.16 -8.45
CA ALA A 31 7.84 0.57 -7.06
C ALA A 31 8.27 -0.58 -6.17
N SER A 32 8.96 -0.27 -5.09
CA SER A 32 9.45 -1.28 -4.18
C SER A 32 8.31 -1.99 -3.46
N ARG A 33 8.60 -3.19 -2.94
CA ARG A 33 7.61 -3.91 -2.16
C ARG A 33 7.15 -3.11 -0.95
N GLU A 34 8.06 -2.35 -0.36
CA GLU A 34 7.69 -1.53 0.79
C GLU A 34 6.74 -0.43 0.42
N THR A 35 6.93 0.18 -0.76
CA THR A 35 6.02 1.18 -1.25
C THR A 35 4.63 0.59 -1.47
N TRP A 36 4.56 -0.59 -2.07
CA TRP A 36 3.29 -1.28 -2.27
C TRP A 36 2.65 -1.67 -0.94
N LEU A 37 3.46 -2.11 0.05
CA LEU A 37 2.94 -2.45 1.36
C LEU A 37 2.27 -1.24 2.02
N ARG A 38 2.94 -0.10 1.98
CA ARG A 38 2.36 1.12 2.53
C ARG A 38 1.07 1.48 1.81
N TYR A 39 1.05 1.32 0.50
CA TYR A 39 -0.14 1.60 -0.28
C TYR A 39 -1.30 0.70 0.13
N TYR A 40 -1.05 -0.60 0.26
CA TYR A 40 -2.11 -1.52 0.66
C TYR A 40 -2.63 -1.21 2.05
N ARG A 41 -1.74 -0.88 2.98
CA ARG A 41 -2.16 -0.53 4.34
C ARG A 41 -3.00 0.73 4.34
N ARG A 42 -2.57 1.71 3.58
CA ARG A 42 -3.34 2.94 3.49
C ARG A 42 -4.69 2.70 2.84
N SER A 43 -4.71 1.90 1.80
CA SER A 43 -5.96 1.58 1.12
C SER A 43 -6.94 0.90 2.07
N ALA A 44 -6.45 -0.05 2.84
CA ALA A 44 -7.31 -0.75 3.81
C ALA A 44 -7.89 0.23 4.81
N ALA A 45 -7.07 1.16 5.29
CA ALA A 45 -7.54 2.15 6.27
C ALA A 45 -8.57 3.09 5.65
N VAL A 46 -8.34 3.52 4.42
CA VAL A 46 -9.26 4.42 3.73
C VAL A 46 -10.63 3.74 3.54
N TYR A 47 -10.61 2.51 3.05
CA TYR A 47 -11.88 1.81 2.83
C TYR A 47 -12.61 1.54 4.16
N ALA A 48 -11.86 1.21 5.21
CA ALA A 48 -12.47 0.96 6.52
C ALA A 48 -13.15 2.23 7.04
N GLU A 49 -12.50 3.36 6.86
CA GLU A 49 -13.09 4.62 7.29
C GLU A 49 -14.32 4.98 6.48
N VAL A 50 -14.25 4.78 5.17
CA VAL A 50 -15.39 5.06 4.30
C VAL A 50 -16.56 4.16 4.66
N ALA A 51 -16.31 2.93 5.09
CA ALA A 51 -17.38 2.03 5.50
C ALA A 51 -18.22 2.62 6.63
N GLU A 52 -17.60 3.43 7.48
CA GLU A 52 -18.32 4.04 8.58
C GLU A 52 -19.07 5.31 8.15
N ILE A 53 -18.60 5.95 7.12
CA ILE A 53 -19.20 7.21 6.67
C ILE A 53 -20.26 6.98 5.62
N ASP A 54 -19.94 6.16 4.62
CA ASP A 54 -20.84 5.89 3.50
C ASP A 54 -21.66 4.64 3.83
N ARG A 55 -22.65 4.82 4.70
CA ARG A 55 -23.38 3.68 5.23
C ARG A 55 -24.13 2.89 4.17
N GLY A 56 -24.49 3.53 3.08
CA GLY A 56 -25.17 2.83 1.98
C GLY A 56 -24.26 1.85 1.28
N HIS A 57 -22.94 2.01 1.42
CA HIS A 57 -21.96 1.12 0.82
C HIS A 57 -21.09 0.46 1.89
N HIS A 58 -21.63 0.35 3.10
CA HIS A 58 -20.86 -0.16 4.24
C HIS A 58 -20.25 -1.53 3.97
N HIS A 59 -21.06 -2.48 3.53
CA HIS A 59 -20.58 -3.85 3.32
C HIS A 59 -19.56 -3.92 2.19
N GLU A 60 -19.82 -3.17 1.15
CA GLU A 60 -18.92 -3.16 0.00
C GLU A 60 -17.59 -2.54 0.39
N ALA A 61 -17.61 -1.45 1.14
CA ALA A 61 -16.39 -0.80 1.58
C ALA A 61 -15.60 -1.73 2.51
N LEU A 62 -16.29 -2.46 3.38
CA LEU A 62 -15.60 -3.44 4.24
C LEU A 62 -14.96 -4.55 3.42
N TYR A 63 -15.63 -4.98 2.36
CA TYR A 63 -15.04 -5.97 1.48
C TYR A 63 -13.70 -5.48 0.93
N TRP A 64 -13.67 -4.25 0.45
CA TRP A 64 -12.44 -3.68 -0.10
C TRP A 64 -11.38 -3.49 0.98
N ALA A 65 -11.80 -3.06 2.18
CA ALA A 65 -10.86 -2.91 3.28
C ALA A 65 -10.20 -4.25 3.61
N ASN A 66 -10.98 -5.29 3.70
CA ASN A 66 -10.46 -6.62 4.03
C ASN A 66 -9.57 -7.16 2.94
N ARG A 67 -9.94 -6.91 1.69
CA ARG A 67 -9.15 -7.35 0.56
C ARG A 67 -7.78 -6.70 0.56
N GLU A 68 -7.74 -5.39 0.79
CA GLU A 68 -6.46 -4.67 0.80
C GLU A 68 -5.61 -5.05 2.02
N ARG A 69 -6.28 -5.30 3.14
CA ARG A 69 -5.57 -5.76 4.33
C ARG A 69 -4.93 -7.12 4.10
N ALA A 70 -5.64 -8.02 3.43
CA ALA A 70 -5.09 -9.33 3.12
C ALA A 70 -3.87 -9.21 2.23
N LYS A 71 -3.93 -8.32 1.24
CA LYS A 71 -2.77 -8.09 0.38
C LYS A 71 -1.59 -7.54 1.16
N ALA A 72 -1.86 -6.63 2.09
CA ALA A 72 -0.81 -6.08 2.93
C ALA A 72 -0.17 -7.17 3.78
N ASN A 73 -0.99 -8.02 4.36
CA ASN A 73 -0.47 -9.09 5.21
C ASN A 73 0.37 -10.08 4.41
N ASP A 74 -0.11 -10.45 3.22
CA ASP A 74 0.63 -11.36 2.36
C ASP A 74 1.97 -10.77 1.96
N LEU A 75 1.97 -9.50 1.60
CA LEU A 75 3.19 -8.84 1.19
C LEU A 75 4.15 -8.67 2.35
N GLN A 76 3.64 -8.34 3.54
CA GLN A 76 4.45 -8.25 4.73
C GLN A 76 5.13 -9.59 5.01
N ALA A 77 4.38 -10.68 4.90
CA ALA A 77 4.95 -12.00 5.12
C ALA A 77 6.02 -12.32 4.09
N ALA A 78 5.80 -11.93 2.83
CA ALA A 78 6.78 -12.16 1.79
C ALA A 78 8.06 -11.37 2.04
N ILE A 79 7.92 -10.12 2.48
CA ILE A 79 9.08 -9.28 2.79
C ILE A 79 9.87 -9.87 3.95
N THR A 80 9.17 -10.30 4.99
CA THR A 80 9.81 -10.88 6.16
C THR A 80 10.57 -12.15 5.81
N LYS A 81 9.96 -12.99 4.97
CA LYS A 81 10.57 -14.23 4.58
C LYS A 81 11.77 -14.02 3.65
N ASN A 82 11.71 -12.99 2.84
CA ASN A 82 12.67 -12.79 1.79
C ASN A 82 12.97 -11.30 1.66
N PRO A 83 13.67 -10.71 2.67
CA PRO A 83 13.86 -9.26 2.65
C PRO A 83 14.72 -8.81 1.50
N ASP A 84 14.48 -7.59 1.06
CA ASP A 84 15.30 -6.98 0.04
C ASP A 84 16.66 -6.67 0.61
N PRO A 85 17.71 -6.70 -0.21
CA PRO A 85 19.03 -6.29 0.30
C PRO A 85 19.00 -4.82 0.69
N PRO A 86 19.84 -4.43 1.64
CA PRO A 86 19.91 -3.05 2.04
C PRO A 86 20.30 -2.17 0.85
N VAL A 87 19.70 -1.02 0.80
CA VAL A 87 20.00 -0.07 -0.24
C VAL A 87 21.43 0.39 -0.10
N GLY A 88 22.11 0.53 -1.18
CA GLY A 88 23.45 1.04 -1.15
C GLY A 88 24.51 0.02 -0.97
N LYS A 89 24.16 -1.20 -0.63
CA LYS A 89 25.07 -2.21 -0.55
C LYS A 89 25.12 -2.92 -1.77
N THR A 90 24.81 -2.90 -2.56
CA THR A 90 24.79 -3.56 -3.67
C THR A 90 25.51 -4.38 -4.16
N VAL A 91 26.01 -4.83 -4.22
CA VAL A 91 26.45 -5.37 -4.56
C VAL A 91 26.39 -6.28 -4.86
N LYS A 92 26.61 -6.62 -5.19
CA LYS A 92 26.64 -7.35 -5.43
C LYS A 92 26.70 -8.10 -5.92
N PRO A 93 27.16 -8.53 -6.09
CA PRO A 93 27.38 -9.19 -6.49
C PRO A 93 27.18 -9.93 -6.91
N PRO A 94 27.72 -10.12 -7.13
CA PRO A 94 27.66 -10.79 -7.49
C PRO A 94 27.36 -11.71 -7.62
N ASN A 95 27.79 -11.61 -7.67
CA ASN A 95 27.61 -12.35 -7.79
C ASN A 95 27.36 -13.10 -7.82
N GLY A 96 27.73 -13.12 -7.93
CA GLY A 96 27.68 -13.66 -7.94
C GLY A 96 27.52 -14.31 -7.55
N SER A 97 27.87 -14.22 -7.53
CA SER A 97 27.76 -14.68 -7.26
C SER A 97 27.40 -15.33 -6.80
N VAL A 98 27.71 -15.30 -6.80
CA VAL A 98 27.38 -15.78 -6.52
C VAL A 98 26.95 -16.56 -6.14
N GLN A 99 27.16 -16.62 -6.08
CA GLN A 99 26.89 -17.15 -5.91
C GLN A 99 26.67 -18.01 -5.63
N PRO A 100 27.08 -18.06 -5.51
CA PRO A 100 26.96 -18.76 -5.34
C PRO A 100 26.60 -19.41 -5.25
N GLY A 101 26.89 -19.32 -5.29
CA GLY A 101 26.62 -19.76 -5.43
C GLY A 101 26.32 -20.07 -5.45
N GLN A 102 26.66 -19.84 -5.51
CA GLN A 102 26.47 -19.90 -5.68
C GLN A 102 26.18 -20.15 -5.71
#